data_c4e9c949fac107c601130119c2ec2fbd
#
_entry.id   c4e9c949fac107c601130119c2ec2fbd
#
_cell.length_a   1.000
_cell.length_b   1.000
_cell.length_c   1.000
_cell.angle_alpha   90.00
_cell.angle_beta   90.00
_cell.angle_gamma   90.00
#
_symmetry.space_group_name_H-M   'P 1'
#
loop_
_entity.id
_entity.type
_entity.pdbx_description
1 polymer ?
#
loop_
_entity_poly.entity_id
_entity_poly.type
_entity_poly.pdbx_seq_one_letter_code
_entity_poly.pdbx_strand_id
1 'polypeptide(L)'
;PAVLTFVKELGEFYGSGARPQIFGFIDSLEATDIASPGLEFLEGTHFWEGHNRNKQADASEAETAYRAAVGVDHNGASVSDAADVSTYAHMFSTWETLFFIKQAMEASGYTGPADRQKLVEAMEAIGDLPYGVERPQGAKRFNGKTHQVFGAQNISQVQGGRLVKVHTTTIEEGLYEDAVDYTTMSF
;
A
#
# COMPACT_ATOMS: atom_id res chain seq x y z
N PRO A 1 2.82 -17.89 -4.51
CA PRO A 1 2.86 -19.06 -5.42
C PRO A 1 1.48 -19.41 -6.01
N ALA A 2 0.42 -19.57 -5.17
CA ALA A 2 -0.89 -20.01 -5.66
C ALA A 2 -1.54 -19.03 -6.66
N VAL A 3 -1.47 -17.72 -6.40
CA VAL A 3 -2.01 -16.69 -7.29
C VAL A 3 -1.28 -16.68 -8.63
N LEU A 4 0.05 -16.77 -8.61
CA LEU A 4 0.85 -16.83 -9.83
C LEU A 4 0.50 -18.03 -10.69
N THR A 5 0.33 -19.21 -10.08
CA THR A 5 -0.10 -20.43 -10.79
C THR A 5 -1.49 -20.24 -11.39
N PHE A 6 -2.46 -19.76 -10.60
CA PHE A 6 -3.81 -19.49 -11.08
C PHE A 6 -3.83 -18.52 -12.26
N VAL A 7 -3.05 -17.45 -12.19
CA VAL A 7 -2.97 -16.46 -13.25
C VAL A 7 -2.37 -17.04 -14.53
N LYS A 8 -1.35 -17.91 -14.43
CA LYS A 8 -0.78 -18.61 -15.59
C LYS A 8 -1.81 -19.56 -16.23
N GLU A 9 -2.48 -20.37 -15.42
CA GLU A 9 -3.53 -21.27 -15.90
C GLU A 9 -4.69 -20.50 -16.56
N LEU A 10 -5.04 -19.34 -16.02
CA LEU A 10 -6.04 -18.44 -16.60
C LEU A 10 -5.60 -17.93 -17.98
N GLY A 11 -4.33 -17.54 -18.11
CA GLY A 11 -3.73 -17.14 -19.38
C GLY A 11 -3.73 -18.26 -20.41
N GLU A 12 -3.39 -19.48 -20.01
CA GLU A 12 -3.44 -20.67 -20.87
C GLU A 12 -4.87 -20.99 -21.31
N PHE A 13 -5.86 -20.87 -20.41
CA PHE A 13 -7.26 -21.14 -20.70
C PHE A 13 -7.84 -20.16 -21.74
N TYR A 14 -7.59 -18.87 -21.60
CA TYR A 14 -8.11 -17.85 -22.50
C TYR A 14 -7.23 -17.67 -23.76
N GLY A 15 -5.95 -17.96 -23.68
CA GLY A 15 -4.99 -17.73 -24.74
C GLY A 15 -5.04 -16.27 -25.26
N SER A 16 -5.18 -16.13 -26.59
CA SER A 16 -5.38 -14.82 -27.23
C SER A 16 -6.85 -14.43 -27.40
N GLY A 17 -7.77 -15.22 -26.87
CA GLY A 17 -9.21 -14.97 -26.98
C GLY A 17 -9.69 -13.83 -26.07
N ALA A 18 -10.98 -13.47 -26.23
CA ALA A 18 -11.62 -12.51 -25.36
C ALA A 18 -11.64 -13.04 -23.90
N ARG A 19 -11.15 -12.25 -22.97
CA ARG A 19 -11.10 -12.58 -21.55
C ARG A 19 -11.85 -11.55 -20.72
N PRO A 20 -12.31 -11.89 -19.50
CA PRO A 20 -12.86 -10.92 -18.59
C PRO A 20 -11.78 -9.88 -18.22
N GLN A 21 -12.21 -8.66 -17.96
CA GLN A 21 -11.32 -7.68 -17.39
C GLN A 21 -10.91 -8.11 -15.97
N ILE A 22 -9.61 -8.14 -15.72
CA ILE A 22 -9.08 -8.49 -14.42
C ILE A 22 -8.76 -7.19 -13.68
N PHE A 23 -9.19 -7.13 -12.44
CA PHE A 23 -8.79 -6.11 -11.49
C PHE A 23 -8.28 -6.81 -10.24
N GLY A 24 -7.07 -6.50 -9.81
CA GLY A 24 -6.41 -7.21 -8.72
C GLY A 24 -5.80 -6.27 -7.69
N PHE A 25 -5.50 -6.84 -6.53
CA PHE A 25 -4.69 -6.23 -5.49
C PHE A 25 -3.24 -6.64 -5.70
N ILE A 26 -2.33 -5.67 -5.68
CA ILE A 26 -0.92 -5.90 -6.07
C ILE A 26 -0.20 -6.91 -5.17
N ASP A 27 -0.57 -7.00 -3.89
CA ASP A 27 0.04 -7.98 -2.98
C ASP A 27 -0.23 -9.44 -3.38
N SER A 28 -1.12 -9.66 -4.33
CA SER A 28 -1.37 -10.98 -4.92
C SER A 28 -0.33 -11.39 -5.95
N LEU A 29 0.30 -10.41 -6.62
CA LEU A 29 1.38 -10.57 -7.60
C LEU A 29 2.38 -9.45 -7.39
N GLU A 30 3.65 -9.80 -7.27
CA GLU A 30 4.71 -8.82 -7.20
C GLU A 30 4.99 -8.18 -8.56
N ALA A 31 5.52 -6.95 -8.57
CA ALA A 31 5.88 -6.28 -9.81
C ALA A 31 6.86 -7.09 -10.66
N THR A 32 7.76 -7.83 -10.03
CA THR A 32 8.69 -8.75 -10.68
C THR A 32 8.02 -9.99 -11.25
N ASP A 33 6.94 -10.48 -10.63
CA ASP A 33 6.13 -11.57 -11.17
C ASP A 33 5.48 -11.16 -12.48
N ILE A 34 4.93 -9.94 -12.55
CA ILE A 34 4.24 -9.40 -13.72
C ILE A 34 5.16 -9.34 -14.95
N ALA A 35 6.45 -9.09 -14.75
CA ALA A 35 7.45 -9.10 -15.82
C ALA A 35 7.89 -10.52 -16.23
N SER A 36 7.41 -11.56 -15.55
CA SER A 36 7.83 -12.94 -15.80
C SER A 36 7.23 -13.50 -17.09
N PRO A 37 7.96 -14.35 -17.82
CA PRO A 37 7.43 -15.02 -18.99
C PRO A 37 6.14 -15.82 -18.70
N GLY A 38 5.20 -15.78 -19.62
CA GLY A 38 3.90 -16.45 -19.50
C GLY A 38 2.84 -15.63 -18.79
N LEU A 39 3.12 -14.36 -18.47
CA LEU A 39 2.16 -13.41 -17.91
C LEU A 39 1.82 -12.26 -18.87
N GLU A 40 2.20 -12.34 -20.14
CA GLU A 40 1.94 -11.32 -21.15
C GLU A 40 0.43 -11.05 -21.30
N PHE A 41 -0.39 -12.02 -20.97
CA PHE A 41 -1.85 -11.86 -21.00
C PHE A 41 -2.38 -10.88 -19.94
N LEU A 42 -1.58 -10.51 -18.94
CA LEU A 42 -1.94 -9.46 -17.98
C LEU A 42 -1.87 -8.04 -18.56
N GLU A 43 -1.32 -7.88 -19.77
CA GLU A 43 -1.29 -6.57 -20.42
C GLU A 43 -2.67 -5.91 -20.43
N GLY A 44 -2.74 -4.64 -20.00
CA GLY A 44 -3.97 -3.89 -19.81
C GLY A 44 -4.74 -4.18 -18.51
N THR A 45 -4.34 -5.16 -17.72
CA THR A 45 -4.94 -5.45 -16.40
C THR A 45 -4.67 -4.32 -15.41
N HIS A 46 -5.65 -4.01 -14.58
CA HIS A 46 -5.51 -2.98 -13.55
C HIS A 46 -5.28 -3.60 -12.17
N PHE A 47 -4.41 -2.97 -11.40
CA PHE A 47 -4.11 -3.32 -10.03
C PHE A 47 -4.33 -2.12 -9.11
N TRP A 48 -4.90 -2.40 -7.96
CA TRP A 48 -4.96 -1.47 -6.85
C TRP A 48 -3.75 -1.68 -5.95
N GLU A 49 -3.06 -0.59 -5.60
CA GLU A 49 -1.89 -0.63 -4.74
C GLU A 49 -1.87 0.58 -3.78
N GLY A 50 -1.56 0.32 -2.52
CA GLY A 50 -1.38 1.36 -1.52
C GLY A 50 -0.08 2.15 -1.74
N HIS A 51 0.93 1.51 -2.34
CA HIS A 51 2.23 2.11 -2.64
C HIS A 51 2.57 1.92 -4.11
N ASN A 52 2.84 3.03 -4.80
CA ASN A 52 3.25 2.96 -6.21
C ASN A 52 4.72 2.57 -6.34
N ARG A 53 4.95 1.31 -6.69
CA ARG A 53 6.30 0.72 -6.82
C ARG A 53 7.11 1.26 -8.01
N ASN A 54 6.44 1.84 -9.01
CA ASN A 54 7.12 2.48 -10.15
C ASN A 54 7.49 3.95 -9.91
N LYS A 55 7.34 4.42 -8.70
CA LYS A 55 7.57 5.80 -8.30
C LYS A 55 9.06 6.10 -8.15
N GLN A 56 9.75 6.34 -9.26
CA GLN A 56 11.18 6.65 -9.25
C GLN A 56 11.47 8.13 -9.07
N ALA A 57 10.76 8.99 -9.82
CA ALA A 57 11.05 10.41 -9.89
C ALA A 57 10.60 11.19 -8.65
N ASP A 58 9.57 10.69 -7.97
CA ASP A 58 8.92 11.34 -6.84
C ASP A 58 8.94 10.46 -5.57
N ALA A 59 9.90 9.54 -5.48
CA ALA A 59 10.12 8.72 -4.29
C ALA A 59 10.35 9.60 -3.06
N SER A 60 9.70 9.26 -1.95
CA SER A 60 9.92 9.94 -0.69
C SER A 60 11.34 9.71 -0.16
N GLU A 61 11.79 10.59 0.72
CA GLU A 61 13.08 10.43 1.39
C GLU A 61 13.18 9.09 2.14
N ALA A 62 12.10 8.68 2.83
CA ALA A 62 12.03 7.40 3.52
C ALA A 62 12.15 6.21 2.55
N GLU A 63 11.47 6.29 1.41
CA GLU A 63 11.55 5.25 0.38
C GLU A 63 12.96 5.16 -0.22
N THR A 64 13.56 6.30 -0.52
CA THR A 64 14.93 6.36 -1.05
C THR A 64 15.93 5.77 -0.07
N ALA A 65 15.83 6.14 1.22
CA ALA A 65 16.69 5.61 2.27
C ALA A 65 16.51 4.10 2.47
N TYR A 66 15.26 3.62 2.44
CA TYR A 66 14.98 2.19 2.53
C TYR A 66 15.62 1.40 1.36
N ARG A 67 15.38 1.83 0.13
CA ARG A 67 15.94 1.16 -1.06
C ARG A 67 17.47 1.08 -0.98
N ALA A 68 18.11 2.16 -0.58
CA ALA A 68 19.56 2.19 -0.40
C ALA A 68 20.04 1.25 0.71
N ALA A 69 19.33 1.18 1.83
CA ALA A 69 19.70 0.36 2.98
C ALA A 69 19.59 -1.15 2.71
N VAL A 70 18.55 -1.56 1.97
CA VAL A 70 18.29 -2.98 1.69
C VAL A 70 18.79 -3.43 0.32
N GLY A 71 19.29 -2.52 -0.52
CA GLY A 71 19.83 -2.84 -1.84
C GLY A 71 18.77 -3.28 -2.85
N VAL A 72 17.58 -2.64 -2.85
CA VAL A 72 16.49 -2.94 -3.79
C VAL A 72 16.20 -1.76 -4.70
N ASP A 73 15.67 -2.05 -5.87
CA ASP A 73 15.14 -1.05 -6.79
C ASP A 73 13.67 -0.67 -6.44
N HIS A 74 13.07 0.15 -7.28
CA HIS A 74 11.68 0.62 -7.10
C HIS A 74 10.62 -0.49 -7.26
N ASN A 75 10.96 -1.64 -7.80
CA ASN A 75 10.09 -2.81 -7.89
C ASN A 75 10.31 -3.80 -6.74
N GLY A 76 11.26 -3.50 -5.85
CA GLY A 76 11.66 -4.40 -4.76
C GLY A 76 12.65 -5.49 -5.18
N ALA A 77 13.14 -5.47 -6.43
CA ALA A 77 14.16 -6.41 -6.87
C ALA A 77 15.54 -6.00 -6.33
N SER A 78 16.34 -6.97 -5.93
CA SER A 78 17.71 -6.73 -5.50
C SER A 78 18.55 -6.14 -6.64
N VAL A 79 19.33 -5.10 -6.32
CA VAL A 79 20.27 -4.50 -7.29
C VAL A 79 21.56 -5.32 -7.44
N SER A 80 21.85 -6.21 -6.50
CA SER A 80 23.04 -7.08 -6.51
C SER A 80 22.76 -8.48 -7.05
N ASP A 81 21.55 -8.98 -6.90
CA ASP A 81 21.09 -10.27 -7.39
C ASP A 81 19.66 -10.15 -7.91
N ALA A 82 19.50 -10.19 -9.23
CA ALA A 82 18.20 -10.07 -9.88
C ALA A 82 17.23 -11.24 -9.57
N ALA A 83 17.74 -12.35 -9.03
CA ALA A 83 16.91 -13.46 -8.58
C ALA A 83 16.37 -13.27 -7.15
N ASP A 84 16.98 -12.38 -6.38
CA ASP A 84 16.53 -12.03 -5.03
C ASP A 84 15.50 -10.91 -5.13
N VAL A 85 14.32 -11.15 -4.59
CA VAL A 85 13.19 -10.21 -4.62
C VAL A 85 12.78 -9.88 -3.20
N SER A 86 12.82 -8.59 -2.88
CA SER A 86 12.32 -8.07 -1.60
C SER A 86 11.08 -7.21 -1.82
N THR A 87 10.02 -7.54 -1.11
CA THR A 87 8.81 -6.73 -1.08
C THR A 87 8.91 -5.69 0.02
N TYR A 88 8.47 -4.47 -0.25
CA TYR A 88 8.54 -3.38 0.73
C TYR A 88 7.20 -2.69 0.99
N ALA A 89 6.12 -3.09 0.31
CA ALA A 89 4.80 -2.50 0.51
C ALA A 89 4.34 -2.57 1.97
N HIS A 90 4.42 -3.74 2.58
CA HIS A 90 4.04 -3.94 3.98
C HIS A 90 5.01 -3.25 4.95
N MET A 91 6.27 -3.10 4.58
CA MET A 91 7.24 -2.37 5.39
C MET A 91 6.84 -0.90 5.52
N PHE A 92 6.43 -0.25 4.45
CA PHE A 92 5.96 1.13 4.52
C PHE A 92 4.69 1.27 5.35
N SER A 93 3.77 0.32 5.28
CA SER A 93 2.59 0.30 6.15
C SER A 93 2.97 0.20 7.64
N THR A 94 3.96 -0.62 7.96
CA THR A 94 4.50 -0.73 9.32
C THR A 94 5.19 0.56 9.77
N TRP A 95 6.01 1.16 8.91
CA TRP A 95 6.67 2.44 9.16
C TRP A 95 5.64 3.53 9.49
N GLU A 96 4.64 3.70 8.65
CA GLU A 96 3.58 4.70 8.84
C GLU A 96 2.79 4.45 10.13
N THR A 97 2.51 3.19 10.46
CA THR A 97 1.83 2.82 11.71
C THR A 97 2.66 3.21 12.95
N LEU A 98 3.97 3.00 12.92
CA LEU A 98 4.84 3.39 14.03
C LEU A 98 4.85 4.91 14.23
N PHE A 99 4.90 5.69 13.16
CA PHE A 99 4.82 7.15 13.26
C PHE A 99 3.44 7.65 13.71
N PHE A 100 2.37 6.98 13.30
CA PHE A 100 1.04 7.26 13.78
C PHE A 100 0.92 7.04 15.30
N ILE A 101 1.40 5.90 15.79
CA ILE A 101 1.43 5.59 17.22
C ILE A 101 2.32 6.60 17.98
N LYS A 102 3.51 6.88 17.45
CA LYS A 102 4.43 7.89 18.04
C LYS A 102 3.73 9.25 18.19
N GLN A 103 3.07 9.74 17.16
CA GLN A 103 2.36 11.02 17.18
C GLN A 103 1.27 11.03 18.26
N ALA A 104 0.49 9.95 18.36
CA ALA A 104 -0.54 9.82 19.39
C ALA A 104 0.04 9.75 20.81
N MET A 105 1.15 9.03 21.00
CA MET A 105 1.85 8.96 22.28
C MET A 105 2.38 10.33 22.72
N GLU A 106 2.97 11.07 21.81
CA GLU A 106 3.46 12.43 22.07
C GLU A 106 2.31 13.39 22.42
N ALA A 107 1.21 13.33 21.66
CA ALA A 107 0.04 14.17 21.90
C ALA A 107 -0.67 13.86 23.23
N SER A 108 -0.73 12.59 23.62
CA SER A 108 -1.38 12.16 24.87
C SER A 108 -0.51 12.28 26.10
N GLY A 109 0.81 12.45 25.94
CA GLY A 109 1.77 12.35 27.03
C GLY A 109 1.83 10.93 27.62
N TYR A 110 1.64 9.89 26.79
CA TYR A 110 1.61 8.50 27.21
C TYR A 110 2.89 8.07 27.91
N THR A 111 2.76 7.53 29.13
CA THR A 111 3.88 7.06 29.95
C THR A 111 3.77 5.56 30.28
N GLY A 112 2.64 4.94 30.02
CA GLY A 112 2.44 3.52 30.31
C GLY A 112 0.98 3.07 30.24
N PRO A 113 0.69 1.80 30.55
CA PRO A 113 -0.65 1.21 30.35
C PRO A 113 -1.80 1.92 31.08
N ALA A 114 -1.50 2.69 32.13
CA ALA A 114 -2.51 3.50 32.82
C ALA A 114 -3.06 4.65 31.97
N ASP A 115 -2.30 5.09 30.96
CA ASP A 115 -2.68 6.17 30.06
C ASP A 115 -3.35 5.69 28.78
N ARG A 116 -3.71 4.41 28.66
CA ARG A 116 -4.27 3.83 27.41
C ARG A 116 -5.48 4.59 26.89
N GLN A 117 -6.36 5.07 27.76
CA GLN A 117 -7.54 5.83 27.35
C GLN A 117 -7.15 7.17 26.69
N LYS A 118 -6.20 7.89 27.26
CA LYS A 118 -5.67 9.14 26.66
C LYS A 118 -5.00 8.88 25.32
N LEU A 119 -4.33 7.73 25.17
CA LEU A 119 -3.73 7.35 23.90
C LEU A 119 -4.79 7.14 22.81
N VAL A 120 -5.86 6.40 23.13
CA VAL A 120 -6.97 6.17 22.19
C VAL A 120 -7.62 7.50 21.81
N GLU A 121 -7.94 8.36 22.77
CA GLU A 121 -8.51 9.69 22.51
C GLU A 121 -7.59 10.55 21.62
N ALA A 122 -6.28 10.47 21.84
CA ALA A 122 -5.32 11.18 20.98
C ALA A 122 -5.27 10.60 19.57
N MET A 123 -5.39 9.28 19.40
CA MET A 123 -5.47 8.64 18.10
C MET A 123 -6.75 9.08 17.36
N GLU A 124 -7.89 9.08 18.03
CA GLU A 124 -9.18 9.51 17.48
C GLU A 124 -9.17 10.98 17.03
N ALA A 125 -8.39 11.82 17.71
CA ALA A 125 -8.27 13.24 17.40
C ALA A 125 -7.29 13.59 16.27
N ILE A 126 -6.51 12.64 15.76
CA ILE A 126 -5.44 12.92 14.78
C ILE A 126 -6.00 13.50 13.46
N GLY A 127 -7.06 12.88 12.91
CA GLY A 127 -7.64 13.33 11.64
C GLY A 127 -6.69 13.15 10.45
N ASP A 128 -6.35 14.25 9.78
CA ASP A 128 -5.56 14.23 8.56
C ASP A 128 -4.06 14.02 8.80
N LEU A 129 -3.49 13.14 8.00
CA LEU A 129 -2.09 12.74 8.01
C LEU A 129 -1.49 13.06 6.63
N PRO A 130 -0.75 14.18 6.47
CA PRO A 130 -0.22 14.57 5.17
C PRO A 130 0.87 13.62 4.68
N TYR A 131 1.04 13.55 3.36
CA TYR A 131 2.18 12.89 2.73
C TYR A 131 3.50 13.48 3.23
N GLY A 132 4.52 12.63 3.41
CA GLY A 132 5.84 13.03 3.84
C GLY A 132 6.73 11.84 4.19
N VAL A 133 7.87 12.10 4.81
CA VAL A 133 8.84 11.07 5.25
C VAL A 133 8.17 10.01 6.14
N GLU A 134 7.28 10.44 7.01
CA GLU A 134 6.57 9.55 7.93
C GLU A 134 5.43 8.78 7.25
N ARG A 135 5.03 9.21 6.05
CA ARG A 135 3.89 8.65 5.27
C ARG A 135 4.22 8.55 3.80
N PRO A 136 5.18 7.68 3.46
CA PRO A 136 5.68 7.55 2.09
C PRO A 136 4.66 6.97 1.10
N GLN A 137 3.60 6.33 1.58
CA GLN A 137 2.55 5.78 0.72
C GLN A 137 1.52 6.81 0.28
N GLY A 138 1.51 8.00 0.88
CA GLY A 138 0.59 9.08 0.54
C GLY A 138 -0.13 9.67 1.75
N ALA A 139 -0.90 10.72 1.51
CA ALA A 139 -1.76 11.32 2.53
C ALA A 139 -2.84 10.34 2.99
N LYS A 140 -3.18 10.40 4.26
CA LYS A 140 -4.18 9.54 4.90
C LYS A 140 -5.08 10.36 5.82
N ARG A 141 -6.22 9.79 6.16
CA ARG A 141 -7.12 10.31 7.19
C ARG A 141 -7.48 9.20 8.16
N PHE A 142 -7.28 9.45 9.43
CA PHE A 142 -7.79 8.57 10.47
C PHE A 142 -9.22 8.95 10.81
N ASN A 143 -10.13 8.00 10.71
CA ASN A 143 -11.51 8.16 11.14
C ASN A 143 -11.61 7.76 12.62
N GLY A 144 -11.73 8.76 13.50
CA GLY A 144 -11.81 8.55 14.94
C GLY A 144 -13.03 7.75 15.39
N LYS A 145 -14.10 7.68 14.58
CA LYS A 145 -15.28 6.89 14.92
C LYS A 145 -15.12 5.41 14.62
N THR A 146 -14.60 5.09 13.42
CA THR A 146 -14.47 3.71 12.97
C THR A 146 -13.10 3.10 13.25
N HIS A 147 -12.15 3.90 13.75
CA HIS A 147 -10.75 3.55 13.98
C HIS A 147 -10.05 3.02 12.70
N GLN A 148 -10.50 3.47 11.55
CA GLN A 148 -9.94 3.11 10.26
C GLN A 148 -9.08 4.24 9.69
N VAL A 149 -8.03 3.86 8.97
CA VAL A 149 -7.20 4.79 8.21
C VAL A 149 -7.58 4.68 6.74
N PHE A 150 -8.00 5.80 6.16
CA PHE A 150 -8.25 5.92 4.73
C PHE A 150 -7.10 6.68 4.08
N GLY A 151 -6.68 6.21 2.92
CA GLY A 151 -5.64 6.85 2.15
C GLY A 151 -6.02 6.94 0.68
N ALA A 152 -5.39 7.88 -0.02
CA ALA A 152 -5.40 7.88 -1.46
C ALA A 152 -4.84 6.54 -1.96
N GLN A 153 -5.50 5.93 -2.93
CA GLN A 153 -5.13 4.65 -3.51
C GLN A 153 -4.59 4.87 -4.92
N ASN A 154 -3.58 4.11 -5.29
CA ASN A 154 -3.06 4.12 -6.64
C ASN A 154 -3.72 3.01 -7.45
N ILE A 155 -4.10 3.33 -8.66
CA ILE A 155 -4.51 2.36 -9.68
C ILE A 155 -3.41 2.31 -10.72
N SER A 156 -2.81 1.15 -10.88
CA SER A 156 -1.79 0.90 -11.87
C SER A 156 -2.33 -0.05 -12.94
N GLN A 157 -1.86 0.10 -14.16
CA GLN A 157 -2.15 -0.79 -15.28
C GLN A 157 -0.86 -1.49 -15.70
N VAL A 158 -0.96 -2.75 -16.07
CA VAL A 158 0.15 -3.45 -16.72
C VAL A 158 0.32 -2.89 -18.11
N GLN A 159 1.47 -2.31 -18.40
CA GLN A 159 1.87 -1.76 -19.69
C GLN A 159 3.31 -2.17 -20.01
N GLY A 160 3.48 -2.99 -21.05
CA GLY A 160 4.79 -3.52 -21.44
C GLY A 160 5.45 -4.37 -20.34
N GLY A 161 4.66 -5.18 -19.62
CA GLY A 161 5.12 -6.02 -18.53
C GLY A 161 5.51 -5.26 -17.25
N ARG A 162 5.04 -4.02 -17.09
CA ARG A 162 5.32 -3.17 -15.91
C ARG A 162 4.02 -2.58 -15.36
N LEU A 163 4.02 -2.29 -14.06
CA LEU A 163 2.95 -1.53 -13.43
C LEU A 163 3.17 -0.03 -13.70
N VAL A 164 2.24 0.59 -14.39
CA VAL A 164 2.24 2.03 -14.67
C VAL A 164 1.06 2.66 -13.95
N LYS A 165 1.31 3.60 -13.05
CA LYS A 165 0.25 4.31 -12.36
C LYS A 165 -0.57 5.12 -13.37
N VAL A 166 -1.87 4.84 -13.44
CA VAL A 166 -2.80 5.50 -14.36
C VAL A 166 -3.79 6.40 -13.62
N HIS A 167 -3.99 6.18 -12.32
CA HIS A 167 -4.88 7.00 -11.49
C HIS A 167 -4.43 6.98 -10.03
N THR A 168 -4.74 8.04 -9.31
CA THR A 168 -4.67 8.09 -7.85
C THR A 168 -5.99 8.66 -7.35
N THR A 169 -6.68 7.92 -6.48
CA THR A 169 -7.92 8.39 -5.86
C THR A 169 -7.63 9.51 -4.87
N THR A 170 -8.63 10.33 -4.59
CA THR A 170 -8.64 11.19 -3.41
C THR A 170 -8.99 10.37 -2.16
N ILE A 171 -8.75 10.94 -0.98
CA ILE A 171 -9.21 10.32 0.27
C ILE A 171 -10.73 10.23 0.28
N GLU A 172 -11.40 11.25 -0.19
CA GLU A 172 -12.87 11.36 -0.23
C GLU A 172 -13.49 10.24 -1.08
N GLU A 173 -12.88 9.86 -2.18
CA GLU A 173 -13.36 8.74 -3.02
C GLU A 173 -13.25 7.38 -2.32
N GLY A 174 -12.36 7.26 -1.33
CA GLY A 174 -12.21 6.05 -0.52
C GLY A 174 -13.04 6.02 0.75
N LEU A 175 -13.67 7.12 1.13
CA LEU A 175 -14.52 7.19 2.32
C LEU A 175 -15.89 6.56 2.07
N TYR A 176 -16.39 5.87 3.07
CA TYR A 176 -17.76 5.36 3.12
C TYR A 176 -18.41 5.72 4.45
N GLU A 177 -19.74 5.66 4.50
CA GLU A 177 -20.50 5.99 5.70
C GLU A 177 -20.10 5.05 6.86
N ASP A 178 -20.02 5.64 8.05
CA ASP A 178 -19.63 4.95 9.27
C ASP A 178 -20.73 3.97 9.70
N ALA A 179 -20.42 2.68 9.69
CA ALA A 179 -21.31 1.64 10.17
C ALA A 179 -21.31 1.53 11.71
N VAL A 180 -20.20 1.90 12.35
CA VAL A 180 -20.00 1.79 13.81
C VAL A 180 -19.26 3.03 14.31
N ASP A 181 -19.69 3.55 15.44
CA ASP A 181 -19.03 4.65 16.15
C ASP A 181 -18.36 4.10 17.42
N TYR A 182 -17.06 3.87 17.35
CA TYR A 182 -16.27 3.33 18.45
C TYR A 182 -16.01 4.34 19.57
N THR A 183 -16.16 5.64 19.33
CA THR A 183 -16.00 6.67 20.39
C THR A 183 -17.03 6.55 21.51
N THR A 184 -18.13 5.83 21.27
CA THR A 184 -19.18 5.56 22.24
C THR A 184 -18.92 4.34 23.13
N MET A 185 -17.84 3.60 22.84
CA MET A 185 -17.48 2.38 23.57
C MET A 185 -16.44 2.68 24.67
N SER A 186 -16.55 1.96 25.77
CA SER A 186 -15.49 1.96 26.80
C SER A 186 -14.56 0.77 26.58
N PHE A 187 -13.27 1.02 26.67
CA PHE A 187 -12.22 0.03 26.48
C PHE A 187 -11.57 -0.37 27.82
#